data_4328dd7550b257b4949fc1e237f13553
#
_entry.id   4328dd7550b257b4949fc1e237f13553
#
_cell.length_a   1.000
_cell.length_b   1.000
_cell.length_c   1.000
_cell.angle_alpha   90.00
_cell.angle_beta   90.00
_cell.angle_gamma   90.00
#
_symmetry.space_group_name_H-M   'P 1'
#
loop_
_entity.id
_entity.type
_entity.pdbx_description
1 polymer ?
#
loop_
_entity_poly.entity_id
_entity_poly.type
_entity_poly.pdbx_seq_one_letter_code
_entity_poly.pdbx_strand_id
1 'polypeptide(L)'
;GDYVFLIDEAHNLVERGREMYSAVLYKEDILRMRKLVKPYRKKLEKALERCNRQMLEWKRECETCRVLPSIGNFSLALLSVMGETENYLEELGDGELRKELLDFYFAVRSFLYISDLIDENYVIYTQHDEDGRFRVKLFCVNPAQNLQNCMDKGRSTVFFSATLLPVMYYRELLSGRSDDYAIYAESPFEQSKRLLLLGNDVSTKYTRRGPEMYRKYAEYMMRVIKGRTGNYLAFFPSYRFLEEVWEAFMELPQEQIEVVVQSQYMTEQEREEFL
;
A
#
# COMPACT_ATOMS: atom_id res chain seq x y z
N GLY A 1 -10.03 -1.03 26.39
CA GLY A 1 -10.86 0.18 26.48
C GLY A 1 -12.34 -0.09 26.18
N ASP A 2 -13.20 0.83 26.55
CA ASP A 2 -14.67 0.71 26.32
C ASP A 2 -15.09 1.25 24.93
N TYR A 3 -14.37 0.83 23.90
CA TYR A 3 -14.70 1.21 22.52
C TYR A 3 -14.81 -0.03 21.63
N VAL A 4 -15.55 0.11 20.56
CA VAL A 4 -15.77 -0.92 19.54
C VAL A 4 -15.14 -0.42 18.24
N PHE A 5 -14.39 -1.29 17.58
CA PHE A 5 -13.92 -1.01 16.25
C PHE A 5 -14.96 -1.45 15.21
N LEU A 6 -15.36 -0.54 14.33
CA LEU A 6 -16.12 -0.84 13.13
C LEU A 6 -15.26 -0.56 11.93
N ILE A 7 -14.89 -1.60 11.19
CA ILE A 7 -13.91 -1.51 10.10
C ILE A 7 -14.60 -1.86 8.78
N ASP A 8 -14.88 -0.80 8.03
CA ASP A 8 -15.44 -0.92 6.68
C ASP A 8 -14.33 -1.21 5.66
N GLU A 9 -14.73 -1.79 4.53
CA GLU A 9 -13.81 -2.24 3.47
C GLU A 9 -12.64 -3.07 4.02
N ALA A 10 -12.95 -3.93 4.98
CA ALA A 10 -11.96 -4.65 5.76
C ALA A 10 -11.06 -5.58 4.91
N HIS A 11 -11.47 -5.91 3.68
CA HIS A 11 -10.62 -6.64 2.73
C HIS A 11 -9.28 -5.91 2.44
N ASN A 12 -9.27 -4.57 2.50
CA ASN A 12 -8.06 -3.78 2.32
C ASN A 12 -7.11 -3.85 3.52
N LEU A 13 -7.64 -4.20 4.71
CA LEU A 13 -6.82 -4.20 5.94
C LEU A 13 -5.75 -5.30 5.91
N VAL A 14 -5.93 -6.36 5.14
CA VAL A 14 -4.92 -7.41 4.97
C VAL A 14 -3.63 -6.84 4.37
N GLU A 15 -3.73 -6.16 3.23
CA GLU A 15 -2.54 -5.56 2.59
C GLU A 15 -1.99 -4.40 3.40
N ARG A 16 -2.84 -3.54 3.95
CA ARG A 16 -2.41 -2.47 4.86
C ARG A 16 -1.72 -3.02 6.11
N GLY A 17 -2.23 -4.11 6.69
CA GLY A 17 -1.59 -4.79 7.80
C GLY A 17 -0.21 -5.35 7.43
N ARG A 18 -0.10 -6.00 6.27
CA ARG A 18 1.20 -6.45 5.74
C ARG A 18 2.19 -5.30 5.59
N GLU A 19 1.76 -4.17 5.04
CA GLU A 19 2.61 -2.99 4.89
C GLU A 19 3.00 -2.38 6.24
N MET A 20 2.05 -2.21 7.16
CA MET A 20 2.27 -1.63 8.49
C MET A 20 3.26 -2.44 9.33
N TYR A 21 3.21 -3.76 9.22
CA TYR A 21 4.06 -4.70 9.96
C TYR A 21 5.24 -5.24 9.13
N SER A 22 5.58 -4.58 8.04
CA SER A 22 6.79 -4.85 7.26
C SER A 22 7.75 -3.66 7.33
N ALA A 23 9.04 -3.94 7.15
CA ALA A 23 10.04 -2.90 7.09
C ALA A 23 11.10 -3.19 6.02
N VAL A 24 11.68 -2.14 5.46
CA VAL A 24 12.69 -2.24 4.40
C VAL A 24 13.82 -1.26 4.66
N LEU A 25 15.06 -1.69 4.40
CA LEU A 25 16.23 -0.82 4.34
C LEU A 25 16.98 -1.03 3.04
N TYR A 26 17.41 0.06 2.43
CA TYR A 26 18.19 0.07 1.21
C TYR A 26 19.68 0.29 1.50
N LYS A 27 20.50 -0.49 0.82
CA LYS A 27 21.96 -0.35 0.90
C LYS A 27 22.43 1.03 0.47
N GLU A 28 21.79 1.58 -0.54
CA GLU A 28 22.10 2.88 -1.13
C GLU A 28 21.82 4.02 -0.12
N ASP A 29 20.79 3.91 0.71
CA ASP A 29 20.49 4.88 1.77
C ASP A 29 21.53 4.83 2.89
N ILE A 30 21.95 3.63 3.29
CA ILE A 30 23.03 3.46 4.27
C ILE A 30 24.33 4.08 3.74
N LEU A 31 24.67 3.88 2.46
CA LEU A 31 25.84 4.48 1.84
C LEU A 31 25.76 5.99 1.74
N ARG A 32 24.57 6.52 1.41
CA ARG A 32 24.31 7.97 1.36
C ARG A 32 24.52 8.59 2.73
N MET A 33 23.89 8.05 3.77
CA MET A 33 24.06 8.52 5.14
C MET A 33 25.52 8.45 5.59
N ARG A 34 26.21 7.36 5.31
CA ARG A 34 27.64 7.22 5.62
C ARG A 34 28.49 8.34 5.01
N LYS A 35 28.24 8.69 3.73
CA LYS A 35 28.96 9.79 3.06
C LYS A 35 28.66 11.13 3.72
N LEU A 36 27.41 11.38 4.08
CA LEU A 36 26.96 12.64 4.70
C LEU A 36 27.58 12.85 6.09
N VAL A 37 27.65 11.82 6.92
CA VAL A 37 28.15 11.96 8.30
C VAL A 37 29.65 11.81 8.44
N LYS A 38 30.34 11.27 7.42
CA LYS A 38 31.79 11.00 7.45
C LYS A 38 32.66 12.19 7.87
N PRO A 39 32.39 13.45 7.42
CA PRO A 39 33.18 14.61 7.84
C PRO A 39 32.98 14.99 9.32
N TYR A 40 31.86 14.60 9.91
CA TYR A 40 31.40 15.13 11.18
C TYR A 40 31.45 14.10 12.34
N ARG A 41 31.11 12.82 12.06
CA ARG A 41 30.89 11.81 13.13
C ARG A 41 31.50 10.46 12.78
N LYS A 42 32.76 10.24 13.16
CA LYS A 42 33.50 8.98 12.90
C LYS A 42 32.87 7.74 13.53
N LYS A 43 32.22 7.86 14.70
CA LYS A 43 31.56 6.71 15.35
C LYS A 43 30.35 6.25 14.53
N LEU A 44 29.50 7.19 14.13
CA LEU A 44 28.33 6.92 13.29
C LEU A 44 28.76 6.38 11.90
N GLU A 45 29.78 6.98 11.30
CA GLU A 45 30.34 6.48 10.03
C GLU A 45 30.80 5.03 10.13
N LYS A 46 31.50 4.64 11.21
CA LYS A 46 31.93 3.25 11.45
C LYS A 46 30.75 2.30 11.68
N ALA A 47 29.68 2.74 12.36
CA ALA A 47 28.48 1.95 12.56
C ALA A 47 27.76 1.69 11.21
N LEU A 48 27.60 2.74 10.39
CA LEU A 48 27.04 2.63 9.03
C LEU A 48 27.91 1.75 8.09
N GLU A 49 29.23 1.78 8.27
CA GLU A 49 30.14 0.91 7.50
C GLU A 49 29.92 -0.57 7.83
N ARG A 50 29.67 -0.91 9.10
CA ARG A 50 29.34 -2.30 9.49
C ARG A 50 28.04 -2.75 8.82
N CYS A 51 26.99 -1.90 8.82
CA CYS A 51 25.76 -2.18 8.13
C CYS A 51 25.97 -2.37 6.61
N ASN A 52 26.71 -1.45 6.00
CA ASN A 52 27.03 -1.52 4.57
C ASN A 52 27.79 -2.79 4.19
N ARG A 53 28.74 -3.24 5.03
CA ARG A 53 29.51 -4.48 4.81
C ARG A 53 28.60 -5.69 4.80
N GLN A 54 27.70 -5.82 5.77
CA GLN A 54 26.74 -6.91 5.83
C GLN A 54 25.81 -6.92 4.60
N MET A 55 25.28 -5.76 4.22
CA MET A 55 24.44 -5.68 3.02
C MET A 55 25.22 -5.96 1.74
N LEU A 56 26.51 -5.64 1.69
CA LEU A 56 27.36 -5.97 0.56
C LEU A 56 27.61 -7.49 0.46
N GLU A 57 27.77 -8.19 1.58
CA GLU A 57 27.89 -9.65 1.63
C GLU A 57 26.60 -10.29 1.08
N TRP A 58 25.44 -9.89 1.59
CA TRP A 58 24.17 -10.37 1.07
C TRP A 58 23.96 -10.07 -0.41
N LYS A 59 24.37 -8.87 -0.86
CA LYS A 59 24.27 -8.47 -2.27
C LYS A 59 25.06 -9.37 -3.19
N ARG A 60 26.26 -9.80 -2.76
CA ARG A 60 27.14 -10.71 -3.56
C ARG A 60 26.54 -12.12 -3.70
N GLU A 61 25.73 -12.54 -2.74
CA GLU A 61 25.12 -13.87 -2.69
C GLU A 61 23.68 -13.87 -3.24
N CYS A 62 23.16 -12.74 -3.66
CA CYS A 62 21.79 -12.53 -4.14
C CYS A 62 21.82 -12.25 -5.65
N GLU A 63 21.31 -13.15 -6.46
CA GLU A 63 21.16 -12.91 -7.90
C GLU A 63 19.98 -11.97 -8.19
N THR A 64 18.78 -12.32 -7.75
CA THR A 64 17.57 -11.52 -7.91
C THR A 64 16.86 -11.32 -6.56
N CYS A 65 16.57 -12.42 -5.88
CA CYS A 65 15.94 -12.46 -4.55
C CYS A 65 16.51 -13.64 -3.76
N ARG A 66 16.75 -13.43 -2.46
CA ARG A 66 17.25 -14.47 -1.55
C ARG A 66 16.58 -14.37 -0.19
N VAL A 67 16.02 -15.48 0.28
CA VAL A 67 15.47 -15.60 1.63
C VAL A 67 16.64 -15.78 2.62
N LEU A 68 16.56 -15.05 3.74
CA LEU A 68 17.51 -15.13 4.84
C LEU A 68 16.90 -15.83 6.04
N PRO A 69 17.64 -16.65 6.78
CA PRO A 69 17.15 -17.30 8.00
C PRO A 69 17.00 -16.30 9.17
N SER A 70 17.78 -15.23 9.17
CA SER A 70 17.74 -14.13 10.14
C SER A 70 18.53 -12.93 9.64
N ILE A 71 18.38 -11.78 10.29
CA ILE A 71 19.25 -10.60 10.06
C ILE A 71 20.53 -10.62 10.90
N GLY A 72 20.64 -11.54 11.88
CA GLY A 72 21.84 -11.77 12.66
C GLY A 72 22.48 -10.51 13.25
N ASN A 73 23.79 -10.36 13.06
CA ASN A 73 24.54 -9.22 13.58
C ASN A 73 24.19 -7.86 12.95
N PHE A 74 23.38 -7.86 11.89
CA PHE A 74 22.92 -6.62 11.25
C PHE A 74 22.05 -5.80 12.21
N SER A 75 21.21 -6.44 13.03
CA SER A 75 20.42 -5.76 14.06
C SER A 75 21.29 -5.02 15.08
N LEU A 76 22.39 -5.65 15.54
CA LEU A 76 23.33 -5.02 16.48
C LEU A 76 24.04 -3.81 15.83
N ALA A 77 24.38 -3.92 14.55
CA ALA A 77 24.96 -2.80 13.82
C ALA A 77 23.95 -1.64 13.67
N LEU A 78 22.67 -1.93 13.40
CA LEU A 78 21.60 -0.93 13.33
C LEU A 78 21.33 -0.27 14.69
N LEU A 79 21.34 -1.03 15.79
CA LEU A 79 21.24 -0.45 17.15
C LEU A 79 22.37 0.55 17.42
N SER A 80 23.61 0.21 16.99
CA SER A 80 24.73 1.14 17.09
C SER A 80 24.53 2.39 16.23
N VAL A 81 23.96 2.25 15.02
CA VAL A 81 23.61 3.39 14.16
C VAL A 81 22.56 4.26 14.83
N MET A 82 21.52 3.66 15.40
CA MET A 82 20.44 4.38 16.08
C MET A 82 20.97 5.24 17.24
N GLY A 83 21.73 4.64 18.17
CA GLY A 83 22.29 5.37 19.32
C GLY A 83 23.28 6.48 18.94
N GLU A 84 24.16 6.24 17.94
CA GLU A 84 25.08 7.29 17.46
C GLU A 84 24.36 8.40 16.69
N THR A 85 23.23 8.08 16.04
CA THR A 85 22.39 9.08 15.36
C THR A 85 21.65 9.95 16.38
N GLU A 86 21.09 9.38 17.45
CA GLU A 86 20.44 10.10 18.55
C GLU A 86 21.41 11.10 19.17
N ASN A 87 22.61 10.65 19.57
CA ASN A 87 23.65 11.53 20.11
C ASN A 87 24.03 12.67 19.17
N TYR A 88 24.02 12.43 17.86
CA TYR A 88 24.35 13.46 16.88
C TYR A 88 23.21 14.45 16.69
N LEU A 89 21.97 13.99 16.69
CA LEU A 89 20.78 14.84 16.57
C LEU A 89 20.62 15.81 17.74
N GLU A 90 21.07 15.45 18.96
CA GLU A 90 21.08 16.35 20.13
C GLU A 90 22.00 17.55 19.94
N GLU A 91 23.10 17.38 19.22
CA GLU A 91 24.10 18.44 18.98
C GLU A 91 23.87 19.20 17.67
N LEU A 92 23.06 18.65 16.75
CA LEU A 92 22.87 19.19 15.43
C LEU A 92 21.75 20.24 15.43
N GLY A 93 22.07 21.46 14.96
CA GLY A 93 21.07 22.50 14.72
C GLY A 93 20.11 22.17 13.57
N ASP A 94 19.08 22.99 13.41
CA ASP A 94 18.11 22.83 12.31
C ASP A 94 18.77 23.04 10.93
N GLY A 95 18.37 22.18 9.98
CA GLY A 95 18.91 22.20 8.62
C GLY A 95 18.61 20.92 7.85
N GLU A 96 19.00 20.89 6.59
CA GLU A 96 18.75 19.76 5.68
C GLU A 96 19.39 18.46 6.18
N LEU A 97 20.61 18.53 6.70
CA LEU A 97 21.29 17.36 7.27
C LEU A 97 20.51 16.75 8.44
N ARG A 98 19.94 17.61 9.31
CA ARG A 98 19.11 17.14 10.42
C ARG A 98 17.87 16.40 9.92
N LYS A 99 17.21 16.94 8.92
CA LYS A 99 16.02 16.33 8.32
C LYS A 99 16.34 14.97 7.72
N GLU A 100 17.39 14.87 6.89
CA GLU A 100 17.80 13.60 6.29
C GLU A 100 18.18 12.54 7.35
N LEU A 101 18.88 12.97 8.43
CA LEU A 101 19.22 12.08 9.53
C LEU A 101 17.99 11.60 10.30
N LEU A 102 17.00 12.47 10.53
CA LEU A 102 15.73 12.10 11.16
C LEU A 102 14.95 11.09 10.33
N ASP A 103 14.82 11.31 9.03
CA ASP A 103 14.12 10.40 8.14
C ASP A 103 14.78 9.01 8.15
N PHE A 104 16.12 8.98 8.07
CA PHE A 104 16.88 7.75 8.15
C PHE A 104 16.79 7.08 9.53
N TYR A 105 16.84 7.85 10.60
CA TYR A 105 16.66 7.37 11.97
C TYR A 105 15.30 6.68 12.15
N PHE A 106 14.22 7.30 11.67
CA PHE A 106 12.89 6.69 11.75
C PHE A 106 12.78 5.41 10.90
N ALA A 107 13.42 5.36 9.74
CA ALA A 107 13.47 4.13 8.95
C ALA A 107 14.20 2.99 9.69
N VAL A 108 15.36 3.28 10.31
CA VAL A 108 16.12 2.31 11.12
C VAL A 108 15.33 1.88 12.35
N ARG A 109 14.71 2.82 13.07
CA ARG A 109 13.87 2.54 14.22
C ARG A 109 12.68 1.65 13.88
N SER A 110 11.99 1.96 12.78
CA SER A 110 10.89 1.13 12.28
C SER A 110 11.36 -0.28 11.92
N PHE A 111 12.51 -0.40 11.26
CA PHE A 111 13.08 -1.70 10.91
C PHE A 111 13.43 -2.54 12.15
N LEU A 112 14.03 -1.93 13.16
CA LEU A 112 14.34 -2.60 14.42
C LEU A 112 13.06 -3.00 15.18
N TYR A 113 12.06 -2.12 15.22
CA TYR A 113 10.76 -2.43 15.81
C TYR A 113 10.11 -3.65 15.15
N ILE A 114 10.10 -3.70 13.82
CA ILE A 114 9.56 -4.86 13.11
C ILE A 114 10.44 -6.10 13.31
N SER A 115 11.76 -5.95 13.46
CA SER A 115 12.63 -7.10 13.74
C SER A 115 12.33 -7.79 15.06
N ASP A 116 11.82 -7.06 16.05
CA ASP A 116 11.40 -7.59 17.35
C ASP A 116 10.05 -8.32 17.29
N LEU A 117 9.27 -8.13 16.21
CA LEU A 117 7.98 -8.78 15.97
C LEU A 117 8.09 -10.06 15.14
N ILE A 118 9.28 -10.41 14.66
CA ILE A 118 9.47 -11.54 13.75
C ILE A 118 9.11 -12.87 14.42
N ASP A 119 8.18 -13.58 13.83
CA ASP A 119 7.73 -14.92 14.17
C ASP A 119 7.59 -15.77 12.88
N GLU A 120 6.88 -16.91 12.94
CA GLU A 120 6.60 -17.78 11.79
C GLU A 120 5.78 -17.12 10.67
N ASN A 121 5.15 -15.98 10.94
CA ASN A 121 4.35 -15.22 9.97
C ASN A 121 5.20 -14.24 9.14
N TYR A 122 6.52 -14.25 9.32
CA TYR A 122 7.44 -13.36 8.62
C TYR A 122 8.38 -14.09 7.67
N VAL A 123 8.73 -13.40 6.58
CA VAL A 123 9.81 -13.80 5.68
C VAL A 123 10.82 -12.68 5.60
N ILE A 124 12.08 -12.99 5.85
CA ILE A 124 13.19 -12.08 5.68
C ILE A 124 13.85 -12.36 4.33
N TYR A 125 13.99 -11.35 3.50
CA TYR A 125 14.64 -11.53 2.21
C TYR A 125 15.42 -10.30 1.75
N THR A 126 16.38 -10.55 0.86
CA THR A 126 17.09 -9.52 0.10
C THR A 126 16.71 -9.59 -1.36
N GLN A 127 16.73 -8.45 -2.03
CA GLN A 127 16.30 -8.34 -3.41
C GLN A 127 17.00 -7.18 -4.12
N HIS A 128 17.23 -7.36 -5.42
CA HIS A 128 17.51 -6.27 -6.35
C HIS A 128 16.18 -5.72 -6.89
N ASP A 129 15.96 -4.42 -6.75
CA ASP A 129 14.82 -3.75 -7.36
C ASP A 129 15.09 -3.44 -8.83
N GLU A 130 14.05 -3.15 -9.61
CA GLU A 130 14.14 -2.82 -11.04
C GLU A 130 14.98 -1.57 -11.31
N ASP A 131 15.06 -0.64 -10.35
CA ASP A 131 15.88 0.56 -10.39
C ASP A 131 17.37 0.30 -10.04
N GLY A 132 17.75 -0.95 -9.77
CA GLY A 132 19.10 -1.39 -9.44
C GLY A 132 19.48 -1.21 -7.97
N ARG A 133 18.61 -0.68 -7.11
CA ARG A 133 18.85 -0.64 -5.67
C ARG A 133 18.79 -2.03 -5.04
N PHE A 134 19.51 -2.20 -3.94
CA PHE A 134 19.52 -3.43 -3.17
C PHE A 134 18.91 -3.23 -1.79
N ARG A 135 17.96 -4.08 -1.44
CA ARG A 135 17.23 -3.99 -0.17
C ARG A 135 17.25 -5.27 0.65
N VAL A 136 17.10 -5.12 1.96
CA VAL A 136 16.66 -6.15 2.88
C VAL A 136 15.25 -5.81 3.34
N LYS A 137 14.34 -6.78 3.32
CA LYS A 137 12.95 -6.60 3.76
C LYS A 137 12.58 -7.63 4.81
N LEU A 138 11.93 -7.15 5.85
CA LEU A 138 11.20 -7.92 6.84
C LEU A 138 9.73 -7.90 6.40
N PHE A 139 9.26 -8.98 5.84
CA PHE A 139 7.92 -9.03 5.23
C PHE A 139 6.95 -9.82 6.10
N CYS A 140 5.92 -9.15 6.57
CA CYS A 140 4.81 -9.76 7.28
C CYS A 140 3.89 -10.45 6.26
N VAL A 141 3.90 -11.77 6.24
CA VAL A 141 3.05 -12.58 5.35
C VAL A 141 1.62 -12.64 5.89
N ASN A 142 1.49 -12.87 7.20
CA ASN A 142 0.19 -12.90 7.87
C ASN A 142 0.15 -11.87 9.01
N PRO A 143 -0.63 -10.78 8.88
CA PRO A 143 -0.72 -9.75 9.90
C PRO A 143 -1.71 -10.05 11.04
N ALA A 144 -2.42 -11.19 11.02
CA ALA A 144 -3.54 -11.48 11.91
C ALA A 144 -3.18 -11.32 13.40
N GLN A 145 -2.04 -11.87 13.85
CA GLN A 145 -1.63 -11.77 15.26
C GLN A 145 -1.33 -10.31 15.66
N ASN A 146 -0.70 -9.55 14.78
CA ASN A 146 -0.39 -8.14 15.04
C ASN A 146 -1.67 -7.29 15.08
N LEU A 147 -2.62 -7.57 14.18
CA LEU A 147 -3.94 -6.93 14.18
C LEU A 147 -4.72 -7.32 15.45
N GLN A 148 -4.68 -8.59 15.86
CA GLN A 148 -5.31 -9.06 17.09
C GLN A 148 -4.80 -8.31 18.32
N ASN A 149 -3.49 -8.10 18.44
CA ASN A 149 -2.90 -7.31 19.53
C ASN A 149 -3.40 -5.86 19.59
N CYS A 150 -3.81 -5.29 18.44
CA CYS A 150 -4.47 -3.99 18.39
C CYS A 150 -5.94 -4.08 18.78
N MET A 151 -6.68 -5.08 18.29
CA MET A 151 -8.09 -5.29 18.59
C MET A 151 -8.36 -5.59 20.06
N ASP A 152 -7.46 -6.29 20.74
CA ASP A 152 -7.55 -6.61 22.17
C ASP A 152 -7.50 -5.36 23.08
N LYS A 153 -7.12 -4.20 22.55
CA LYS A 153 -7.21 -2.93 23.25
C LYS A 153 -8.64 -2.39 23.32
N GLY A 154 -9.51 -2.80 22.41
CA GLY A 154 -10.93 -2.50 22.39
C GLY A 154 -11.77 -3.57 23.08
N ARG A 155 -13.10 -3.32 23.16
CA ARG A 155 -14.07 -4.26 23.70
C ARG A 155 -14.48 -5.32 22.66
N SER A 156 -14.63 -4.92 21.42
CA SER A 156 -14.95 -5.79 20.29
C SER A 156 -14.58 -5.13 18.97
N THR A 157 -14.49 -5.95 17.91
CA THR A 157 -14.22 -5.51 16.54
C THR A 157 -15.22 -6.15 15.60
N VAL A 158 -15.75 -5.38 14.66
CA VAL A 158 -16.59 -5.84 13.58
C VAL A 158 -15.94 -5.46 12.25
N PHE A 159 -15.58 -6.46 11.47
CA PHE A 159 -15.10 -6.31 10.10
C PHE A 159 -16.26 -6.49 9.13
N PHE A 160 -16.41 -5.60 8.17
CA PHE A 160 -17.42 -5.74 7.13
C PHE A 160 -16.92 -5.22 5.78
N SER A 161 -17.43 -5.82 4.72
CA SER A 161 -17.18 -5.41 3.34
C SER A 161 -18.10 -6.19 2.40
N ALA A 162 -18.39 -5.63 1.25
CA ALA A 162 -19.10 -6.32 0.18
C ALA A 162 -18.27 -7.48 -0.44
N THR A 163 -16.96 -7.53 -0.20
CA THR A 163 -16.00 -8.42 -0.89
C THR A 163 -15.15 -9.28 0.05
N LEU A 164 -15.57 -9.51 1.30
CA LEU A 164 -14.91 -10.44 2.23
C LEU A 164 -15.17 -11.92 1.86
N LEU A 165 -14.89 -12.28 0.61
CA LEU A 165 -15.06 -13.63 0.09
C LEU A 165 -13.74 -14.15 -0.51
N PRO A 166 -13.31 -15.39 -0.21
CA PRO A 166 -13.90 -16.36 0.73
C PRO A 166 -13.72 -15.92 2.20
N VAL A 167 -14.77 -16.04 2.99
CA VAL A 167 -14.80 -15.58 4.40
C VAL A 167 -13.67 -16.19 5.23
N MET A 168 -13.40 -17.49 5.06
CA MET A 168 -12.36 -18.21 5.82
C MET A 168 -10.98 -17.62 5.58
N TYR A 169 -10.65 -17.25 4.34
CA TYR A 169 -9.37 -16.60 3.99
C TYR A 169 -9.19 -15.29 4.75
N TYR A 170 -10.20 -14.43 4.74
CA TYR A 170 -10.11 -13.15 5.44
C TYR A 170 -10.10 -13.33 6.96
N ARG A 171 -10.83 -14.30 7.51
CA ARG A 171 -10.79 -14.59 8.93
C ARG A 171 -9.39 -14.97 9.39
N GLU A 172 -8.67 -15.80 8.64
CA GLU A 172 -7.31 -16.23 8.95
C GLU A 172 -6.26 -15.08 8.86
N LEU A 173 -6.54 -14.03 8.10
CA LEU A 173 -5.63 -12.91 7.89
C LEU A 173 -5.99 -11.66 8.71
N LEU A 174 -7.23 -11.56 9.20
CA LEU A 174 -7.69 -10.40 9.96
C LEU A 174 -7.80 -10.68 11.45
N SER A 175 -7.98 -11.96 11.85
CA SER A 175 -8.14 -12.35 13.24
C SER A 175 -7.13 -13.43 13.63
N GLY A 176 -6.52 -13.27 14.80
CA GLY A 176 -5.68 -14.29 15.42
C GLY A 176 -6.47 -15.38 16.17
N ARG A 177 -7.83 -15.33 16.14
CA ARG A 177 -8.71 -16.24 16.86
C ARG A 177 -9.49 -17.14 15.92
N SER A 178 -9.48 -18.43 16.20
CA SER A 178 -10.18 -19.42 15.38
C SER A 178 -11.69 -19.51 15.64
N ASP A 179 -12.16 -18.94 16.75
CA ASP A 179 -13.55 -18.97 17.21
C ASP A 179 -14.36 -17.71 16.87
N ASP A 180 -13.75 -16.75 16.17
CA ASP A 180 -14.46 -15.56 15.72
C ASP A 180 -15.58 -15.90 14.74
N TYR A 181 -16.72 -15.24 14.94
CA TYR A 181 -17.90 -15.43 14.10
C TYR A 181 -17.72 -14.77 12.74
N ALA A 182 -18.22 -15.46 11.72
CA ALA A 182 -18.34 -14.93 10.38
C ALA A 182 -19.76 -15.18 9.87
N ILE A 183 -20.42 -14.12 9.41
CA ILE A 183 -21.77 -14.17 8.88
C ILE A 183 -21.79 -13.64 7.45
N TYR A 184 -22.67 -14.19 6.65
CA TYR A 184 -22.98 -13.69 5.32
C TYR A 184 -24.33 -12.98 5.37
N ALA A 185 -24.33 -11.69 5.03
CA ALA A 185 -25.56 -10.91 4.85
C ALA A 185 -25.97 -11.00 3.37
N GLU A 186 -27.15 -11.52 3.10
CA GLU A 186 -27.68 -11.58 1.74
C GLU A 186 -27.95 -10.18 1.19
N SER A 187 -27.73 -10.00 -0.12
CA SER A 187 -28.03 -8.76 -0.79
C SER A 187 -29.54 -8.49 -0.74
N PRO A 188 -29.99 -7.27 -0.34
CA PRO A 188 -31.40 -6.90 -0.40
C PRO A 188 -31.91 -6.69 -1.83
N PHE A 189 -31.00 -6.65 -2.82
CA PHE A 189 -31.35 -6.44 -4.22
C PHE A 189 -31.71 -7.75 -4.93
N GLU A 190 -32.88 -7.80 -5.53
CA GLU A 190 -33.34 -8.96 -6.29
C GLU A 190 -32.48 -9.21 -7.52
N GLN A 191 -31.83 -10.36 -7.58
CA GLN A 191 -30.96 -10.76 -8.71
C GLN A 191 -31.69 -10.79 -10.06
N SER A 192 -32.98 -11.10 -10.05
CA SER A 192 -33.84 -11.13 -11.27
C SER A 192 -34.00 -9.75 -11.94
N LYS A 193 -33.78 -8.67 -11.18
CA LYS A 193 -33.85 -7.29 -11.70
C LYS A 193 -32.52 -6.79 -12.22
N ARG A 194 -31.46 -7.59 -12.16
CA ARG A 194 -30.14 -7.21 -12.64
C ARG A 194 -29.95 -7.62 -14.09
N LEU A 195 -29.69 -6.67 -14.97
CA LEU A 195 -29.21 -6.91 -16.33
C LEU A 195 -27.69 -6.72 -16.38
N LEU A 196 -26.95 -7.78 -16.69
CA LEU A 196 -25.50 -7.72 -16.90
C LEU A 196 -25.21 -7.76 -18.40
N LEU A 197 -24.55 -6.72 -18.90
CA LEU A 197 -24.08 -6.62 -20.30
C LEU A 197 -22.56 -6.64 -20.32
N LEU A 198 -21.97 -7.44 -21.20
CA LEU A 198 -20.52 -7.55 -21.36
C LEU A 198 -20.11 -7.09 -22.76
N GLY A 199 -19.33 -5.99 -22.82
CA GLY A 199 -18.66 -5.57 -24.05
C GLY A 199 -17.37 -6.37 -24.22
N ASN A 200 -17.30 -7.24 -25.23
CA ASN A 200 -16.15 -8.11 -25.46
C ASN A 200 -15.13 -7.56 -26.49
N ASP A 201 -15.44 -6.45 -27.14
CA ASP A 201 -14.61 -5.77 -28.13
C ASP A 201 -13.89 -4.52 -27.56
N VAL A 202 -14.07 -4.22 -26.27
CA VAL A 202 -13.40 -3.14 -25.55
C VAL A 202 -12.42 -3.68 -24.50
N SER A 203 -11.38 -2.89 -24.17
CA SER A 203 -10.35 -3.31 -23.23
C SER A 203 -9.70 -2.13 -22.54
N THR A 204 -9.52 -2.22 -21.21
CA THR A 204 -8.78 -1.24 -20.41
C THR A 204 -7.26 -1.47 -20.40
N LYS A 205 -6.75 -2.56 -21.02
CA LYS A 205 -5.32 -2.86 -21.09
C LYS A 205 -4.55 -1.71 -21.72
N TYR A 206 -3.43 -1.32 -21.09
CA TYR A 206 -2.62 -0.19 -21.55
C TYR A 206 -2.21 -0.29 -23.03
N THR A 207 -1.83 -1.48 -23.47
CA THR A 207 -1.41 -1.75 -24.85
C THR A 207 -2.54 -1.66 -25.91
N ARG A 208 -3.80 -1.58 -25.47
CA ARG A 208 -4.97 -1.46 -26.33
C ARG A 208 -5.66 -0.09 -26.25
N ARG A 209 -5.10 0.82 -25.44
CA ARG A 209 -5.63 2.19 -25.28
C ARG A 209 -5.33 3.01 -26.52
N GLY A 210 -6.29 3.84 -26.92
CA GLY A 210 -6.15 4.78 -28.03
C GLY A 210 -7.50 5.37 -28.43
N PRO A 211 -7.51 6.38 -29.33
CA PRO A 211 -8.71 7.14 -29.68
C PRO A 211 -9.89 6.26 -30.15
N GLU A 212 -9.62 5.24 -30.95
CA GLU A 212 -10.64 4.30 -31.40
C GLU A 212 -11.28 3.52 -30.24
N MET A 213 -10.46 3.10 -29.27
CA MET A 213 -10.94 2.39 -28.08
C MET A 213 -11.80 3.31 -27.21
N TYR A 214 -11.34 4.53 -26.95
CA TYR A 214 -12.07 5.53 -26.14
C TYR A 214 -13.40 5.88 -26.80
N ARG A 215 -13.43 6.02 -28.12
CA ARG A 215 -14.68 6.24 -28.88
C ARG A 215 -15.66 5.08 -28.73
N LYS A 216 -15.19 3.83 -28.77
CA LYS A 216 -16.05 2.65 -28.52
C LYS A 216 -16.68 2.69 -27.13
N TYR A 217 -15.91 3.06 -26.09
CA TYR A 217 -16.46 3.24 -24.75
C TYR A 217 -17.55 4.32 -24.73
N ALA A 218 -17.29 5.47 -25.32
CA ALA A 218 -18.25 6.56 -25.42
C ALA A 218 -19.53 6.13 -26.16
N GLU A 219 -19.41 5.38 -27.26
CA GLU A 219 -20.55 4.83 -28.00
C GLU A 219 -21.35 3.82 -27.16
N TYR A 220 -20.70 2.93 -26.40
CA TYR A 220 -21.39 2.03 -25.47
C TYR A 220 -22.17 2.79 -24.41
N MET A 221 -21.55 3.78 -23.77
CA MET A 221 -22.22 4.65 -22.79
C MET A 221 -23.46 5.31 -23.41
N MET A 222 -23.30 5.91 -24.60
CA MET A 222 -24.41 6.57 -25.30
C MET A 222 -25.54 5.59 -25.64
N ARG A 223 -25.24 4.36 -26.08
CA ARG A 223 -26.25 3.34 -26.37
C ARG A 223 -27.05 2.94 -25.14
N VAL A 224 -26.37 2.80 -23.98
CA VAL A 224 -27.01 2.46 -22.72
C VAL A 224 -27.92 3.59 -22.26
N ILE A 225 -27.47 4.85 -22.31
CA ILE A 225 -28.22 6.04 -21.92
C ILE A 225 -29.45 6.23 -22.80
N LYS A 226 -29.32 6.06 -24.13
CA LYS A 226 -30.43 6.15 -25.07
C LYS A 226 -31.46 5.03 -24.93
N GLY A 227 -31.06 3.90 -24.36
CA GLY A 227 -31.95 2.75 -24.16
C GLY A 227 -33.00 2.99 -23.06
N ARG A 228 -32.74 3.80 -22.07
CA ARG A 228 -33.67 4.11 -20.97
C ARG A 228 -33.29 5.43 -20.30
N THR A 229 -34.26 6.28 -20.01
CA THR A 229 -34.05 7.48 -19.18
C THR A 229 -33.81 7.08 -17.71
N GLY A 230 -32.80 7.65 -17.09
CA GLY A 230 -32.44 7.37 -15.69
C GLY A 230 -31.08 7.94 -15.32
N ASN A 231 -30.61 7.62 -14.11
CA ASN A 231 -29.31 7.98 -13.62
C ASN A 231 -28.30 6.86 -13.93
N TYR A 232 -27.13 7.25 -14.39
CA TYR A 232 -26.06 6.36 -14.78
C TYR A 232 -24.77 6.72 -14.06
N LEU A 233 -24.03 5.73 -13.62
CA LEU A 233 -22.73 5.90 -12.97
C LEU A 233 -21.67 5.13 -13.77
N ALA A 234 -20.67 5.84 -14.28
CA ALA A 234 -19.58 5.26 -15.06
C ALA A 234 -18.27 5.26 -14.26
N PHE A 235 -17.66 4.09 -14.09
CA PHE A 235 -16.38 3.91 -13.41
C PHE A 235 -15.26 3.65 -14.42
N PHE A 236 -14.12 4.28 -14.20
CA PHE A 236 -12.94 4.18 -15.05
C PHE A 236 -11.69 3.73 -14.25
N PRO A 237 -10.73 3.04 -14.89
CA PRO A 237 -9.55 2.53 -14.20
C PRO A 237 -8.54 3.61 -13.78
N SER A 238 -8.66 4.83 -14.32
CA SER A 238 -7.82 5.99 -13.95
C SER A 238 -8.45 7.28 -14.45
N TYR A 239 -8.10 8.42 -13.84
CA TYR A 239 -8.53 9.75 -14.28
C TYR A 239 -8.15 10.04 -15.74
N ARG A 240 -6.94 9.70 -16.15
CA ARG A 240 -6.52 9.86 -17.55
C ARG A 240 -7.42 9.09 -18.53
N PHE A 241 -7.83 7.86 -18.16
CA PHE A 241 -8.73 7.07 -19.01
C PHE A 241 -10.14 7.69 -19.04
N LEU A 242 -10.60 8.22 -17.91
CA LEU A 242 -11.85 8.96 -17.83
C LEU A 242 -11.83 10.18 -18.76
N GLU A 243 -10.78 11.01 -18.70
CA GLU A 243 -10.63 12.22 -19.52
C GLU A 243 -10.67 11.89 -21.02
N GLU A 244 -9.92 10.90 -21.46
CA GLU A 244 -9.87 10.46 -22.87
C GLU A 244 -11.23 9.92 -23.36
N VAL A 245 -11.95 9.16 -22.52
CA VAL A 245 -13.31 8.68 -22.86
C VAL A 245 -14.31 9.83 -22.81
N TRP A 246 -14.15 10.77 -21.87
CA TRP A 246 -14.99 11.95 -21.76
C TRP A 246 -14.88 12.85 -23.01
N GLU A 247 -13.68 13.12 -23.48
CA GLU A 247 -13.46 13.88 -24.73
C GLU A 247 -14.19 13.20 -25.90
N ALA A 248 -13.99 11.89 -26.07
CA ALA A 248 -14.68 11.14 -27.11
C ALA A 248 -16.21 11.12 -26.96
N PHE A 249 -16.71 11.14 -25.72
CA PHE A 249 -18.15 11.20 -25.43
C PHE A 249 -18.75 12.56 -25.78
N MET A 250 -18.01 13.65 -25.55
CA MET A 250 -18.44 15.01 -25.88
C MET A 250 -18.53 15.26 -27.41
N GLU A 251 -17.83 14.46 -28.22
CA GLU A 251 -17.97 14.50 -29.69
C GLU A 251 -19.27 13.87 -30.17
N LEU A 252 -19.96 13.08 -29.35
CA LEU A 252 -21.23 12.44 -29.71
C LEU A 252 -22.42 13.40 -29.51
N PRO A 253 -23.52 13.27 -30.31
CA PRO A 253 -24.71 14.08 -30.10
C PRO A 253 -25.33 13.83 -28.73
N GLN A 254 -25.41 14.89 -27.91
CA GLN A 254 -25.89 14.84 -26.52
C GLN A 254 -27.16 15.70 -26.41
N GLU A 255 -28.31 15.14 -26.65
CA GLU A 255 -29.59 15.80 -26.40
C GLU A 255 -30.11 15.35 -25.01
N GLN A 256 -30.36 16.32 -24.13
CA GLN A 256 -30.99 16.10 -22.81
C GLN A 256 -30.20 15.21 -21.83
N ILE A 257 -28.85 15.23 -21.88
CA ILE A 257 -27.99 14.52 -20.94
C ILE A 257 -27.30 15.55 -20.06
N GLU A 258 -27.51 15.48 -18.74
CA GLU A 258 -26.72 16.19 -17.75
C GLU A 258 -25.58 15.29 -17.32
N VAL A 259 -24.33 15.80 -17.34
CA VAL A 259 -23.15 15.03 -17.02
C VAL A 259 -22.36 15.73 -15.92
N VAL A 260 -22.02 14.99 -14.88
CA VAL A 260 -21.12 15.42 -13.81
C VAL A 260 -19.87 14.55 -13.84
N VAL A 261 -18.70 15.17 -13.85
CA VAL A 261 -17.40 14.47 -13.97
C VAL A 261 -16.57 14.69 -12.73
N GLN A 262 -16.10 13.61 -12.11
CA GLN A 262 -15.21 13.68 -10.96
C GLN A 262 -13.80 14.16 -11.40
N SER A 263 -13.29 15.21 -10.75
CA SER A 263 -11.91 15.69 -10.94
C SER A 263 -10.95 15.01 -9.95
N GLN A 264 -9.69 14.87 -10.35
CA GLN A 264 -8.63 14.36 -9.48
C GLN A 264 -8.34 15.28 -8.28
N TYR A 265 -8.58 16.57 -8.42
CA TYR A 265 -8.20 17.61 -7.46
C TYR A 265 -9.40 18.20 -6.71
N MET A 266 -10.52 17.46 -6.61
CA MET A 266 -11.70 17.89 -5.87
C MET A 266 -11.38 18.03 -4.38
N THR A 267 -11.81 19.12 -3.77
CA THR A 267 -11.85 19.29 -2.31
C THR A 267 -12.88 18.32 -1.70
N GLU A 268 -12.85 18.17 -0.38
CA GLU A 268 -13.81 17.30 0.33
C GLU A 268 -15.25 17.81 0.15
N GLN A 269 -15.46 19.12 0.18
CA GLN A 269 -16.76 19.74 -0.07
C GLN A 269 -17.27 19.49 -1.50
N GLU A 270 -16.41 19.63 -2.53
CA GLU A 270 -16.78 19.33 -3.92
C GLU A 270 -17.09 17.85 -4.14
N ARG A 271 -16.47 16.95 -3.35
CA ARG A 271 -16.81 15.51 -3.38
C ARG A 271 -18.17 15.22 -2.76
N GLU A 272 -18.50 15.89 -1.68
CA GLU A 272 -19.84 15.77 -1.06
C GLU A 272 -20.95 16.33 -1.98
N GLU A 273 -20.69 17.42 -2.69
CA GLU A 273 -21.62 17.99 -3.67
C GLU A 273 -21.75 17.12 -4.95
N PHE A 274 -20.71 16.34 -5.28
CA PHE A 274 -20.72 15.42 -6.41
C PHE A 274 -21.57 14.17 -6.16
N LEU A 275 -21.67 13.71 -4.91
CA LEU A 275 -22.42 12.52 -4.49
C LEU A 275 -23.89 12.84 -4.21
#